data_8123bf2c199b16f4fdd48cd7389ba6cf
#
_entry.id   8123bf2c199b16f4fdd48cd7389ba6cf
#
_cell.length_a   1.000
_cell.length_b   1.000
_cell.length_c   1.000
_cell.angle_alpha   90.00
_cell.angle_beta   90.00
_cell.angle_gamma   90.00
#
_symmetry.space_group_name_H-M   'P 1'
#
loop_
_entity.id
_entity.type
_entity.pdbx_description
1 polymer ?
#
loop_
_entity_poly.entity_id
_entity_poly.type
_entity_poly.pdbx_seq_one_letter_code
_entity_poly.pdbx_strand_id
1 'polypeptide(L)'
;KRMIAVYGEHPKNGADYIADSISTIYSVKRTTPTGNGFNNIRRVNVNAAPMEIADLKKLWRAGIGTFQVFQETYHRGRYAELHPANTVKGNYRWRLYAMHRAMEAGVDDVAIGALFGLYDWKFEVMGLVHHAWDLEKHFGIGPHTVSFPRMQPAPGSFLSEHSPYIVSDEAMKRVVAVLRLAIPYSGLIVTARENPVLKRELINHYGCTQTDASSKLGIGAYAKKLKQEENPDKVQFMLGDQRSLDEVIRELANDGMITSFCTAGYRCGRTGDKIMNLLEKGVEGKFCKLNAVLTFREYLNDYASPETREIGEKLIAQELQEIENMPFFTDKKLLPTFRSYYDRIARGERDLYM
;
A
#
# COMPACT_ATOMS: atom_id res chain seq x y z
N LYS A 1 8.15 6.43 -6.92
CA LYS A 1 7.35 7.56 -6.40
C LYS A 1 6.79 7.29 -5.00
N ARG A 2 6.33 6.07 -4.72
CA ARG A 2 5.84 5.60 -3.40
C ARG A 2 6.57 4.33 -3.02
N MET A 3 6.91 4.17 -1.76
CA MET A 3 7.48 2.94 -1.23
C MET A 3 6.94 2.64 0.17
N ILE A 4 7.10 1.40 0.59
CA ILE A 4 6.90 0.96 1.98
C ILE A 4 8.26 0.62 2.54
N ALA A 5 8.64 1.29 3.64
CA ALA A 5 9.81 0.96 4.41
C ALA A 5 9.40 0.01 5.55
N VAL A 6 10.04 -1.16 5.60
CA VAL A 6 9.72 -2.21 6.56
C VAL A 6 10.89 -2.37 7.53
N TYR A 7 10.59 -2.23 8.82
CA TYR A 7 11.58 -2.30 9.90
C TYR A 7 11.30 -3.51 10.79
N GLY A 8 12.33 -4.31 11.04
CA GLY A 8 12.23 -5.38 12.01
C GLY A 8 12.07 -4.84 13.44
N GLU A 9 11.35 -5.58 14.29
CA GLU A 9 11.21 -5.25 15.70
C GLU A 9 12.55 -5.50 16.43
N HIS A 10 13.29 -4.43 16.68
CA HIS A 10 14.60 -4.48 17.32
C HIS A 10 14.90 -3.15 18.03
N PRO A 11 15.58 -3.14 19.19
CA PRO A 11 15.89 -1.91 19.94
C PRO A 11 16.62 -0.83 19.15
N LYS A 12 17.42 -1.20 18.13
CA LYS A 12 18.10 -0.27 17.22
C LYS A 12 17.20 0.38 16.18
N ASN A 13 16.01 -0.16 15.95
CA ASN A 13 15.02 0.36 14.99
C ASN A 13 14.00 1.26 15.71
N GLY A 14 14.46 2.13 16.57
CA GLY A 14 13.63 3.10 17.27
C GLY A 14 13.14 4.24 16.37
N ALA A 15 12.27 5.08 16.90
CA ALA A 15 11.62 6.16 16.14
C ALA A 15 12.61 7.14 15.51
N ASP A 16 13.71 7.46 16.20
CA ASP A 16 14.72 8.38 15.65
C ASP A 16 15.42 7.80 14.44
N TYR A 17 15.83 6.51 14.49
CA TYR A 17 16.42 5.81 13.35
C TYR A 17 15.45 5.77 12.15
N ILE A 18 14.17 5.48 12.40
CA ILE A 18 13.14 5.44 11.36
C ILE A 18 12.95 6.83 10.76
N ALA A 19 12.82 7.88 11.58
CA ALA A 19 12.66 9.26 11.12
C ALA A 19 13.84 9.72 10.26
N ASP A 20 15.08 9.42 10.67
CA ASP A 20 16.28 9.75 9.91
C ASP A 20 16.34 9.00 8.58
N SER A 21 15.95 7.73 8.56
CA SER A 21 15.88 6.95 7.32
C SER A 21 14.83 7.49 6.36
N ILE A 22 13.67 7.93 6.84
CA ILE A 22 12.62 8.58 6.04
C ILE A 22 13.14 9.88 5.43
N SER A 23 13.79 10.71 6.23
CA SER A 23 14.40 11.97 5.77
C SER A 23 15.45 11.71 4.68
N THR A 24 16.28 10.68 4.86
CA THR A 24 17.25 10.23 3.86
C THR A 24 16.57 9.80 2.57
N ILE A 25 15.51 8.98 2.64
CA ILE A 25 14.77 8.52 1.46
C ILE A 25 14.19 9.72 0.68
N TYR A 26 13.60 10.69 1.36
CA TYR A 26 13.05 11.88 0.70
C TYR A 26 14.12 12.79 0.09
N SER A 27 15.33 12.82 0.63
CA SER A 27 16.43 13.64 0.12
C SER A 27 17.03 13.13 -1.19
N VAL A 28 16.87 11.82 -1.49
CA VAL A 28 17.44 11.21 -2.71
C VAL A 28 16.70 11.71 -3.94
N LYS A 29 17.46 12.35 -4.85
CA LYS A 29 16.97 12.83 -6.14
C LYS A 29 17.75 12.18 -7.27
N ARG A 30 17.05 11.81 -8.33
CA ARG A 30 17.65 11.28 -9.57
C ARG A 30 17.19 12.14 -10.74
N THR A 31 18.13 12.61 -11.54
CA THR A 31 17.82 13.34 -12.79
C THR A 31 16.91 12.48 -13.67
N THR A 32 15.89 13.09 -14.28
CA THR A 32 15.02 12.43 -15.25
C THR A 32 15.80 12.04 -16.50
N PRO A 33 15.36 11.05 -17.28
CA PRO A 33 16.00 10.69 -18.56
C PRO A 33 16.10 11.85 -19.54
N THR A 34 15.17 12.79 -19.48
CA THR A 34 15.15 14.01 -20.33
C THR A 34 16.09 15.13 -19.85
N GLY A 35 16.65 15.01 -18.66
CA GLY A 35 17.48 16.04 -18.04
C GLY A 35 16.71 17.26 -17.47
N ASN A 36 15.40 17.33 -17.66
CA ASN A 36 14.59 18.52 -17.33
C ASN A 36 13.95 18.47 -15.93
N GLY A 37 14.46 17.70 -15.01
CA GLY A 37 13.92 17.62 -13.66
C GLY A 37 14.48 16.46 -12.85
N PHE A 38 13.88 16.25 -11.69
CA PHE A 38 14.30 15.16 -10.78
C PHE A 38 13.13 14.26 -10.43
N ASN A 39 13.41 12.98 -10.34
CA ASN A 39 12.56 12.00 -9.71
C ASN A 39 13.03 11.75 -8.28
N ASN A 40 12.08 11.61 -7.36
CA ASN A 40 12.30 11.24 -5.97
C ASN A 40 11.15 10.36 -5.46
N ILE A 41 11.34 9.78 -4.29
CA ILE A 41 10.25 9.18 -3.53
C ILE A 41 9.44 10.32 -2.91
N ARG A 42 8.13 10.29 -3.11
CA ARG A 42 7.20 11.36 -2.70
C ARG A 42 6.33 10.96 -1.53
N ARG A 43 6.30 9.67 -1.21
CA ARG A 43 5.57 9.11 -0.08
C ARG A 43 6.24 7.84 0.40
N VAL A 44 6.49 7.75 1.70
CA VAL A 44 7.01 6.56 2.38
C VAL A 44 5.99 6.09 3.41
N ASN A 45 5.42 4.91 3.19
CA ASN A 45 4.63 4.22 4.19
C ASN A 45 5.59 3.46 5.11
N VAL A 46 5.24 3.34 6.38
CA VAL A 46 6.07 2.71 7.39
C VAL A 46 5.38 1.47 7.96
N ASN A 47 6.04 0.33 7.86
CA ASN A 47 5.70 -0.87 8.60
C ASN A 47 6.76 -1.07 9.69
N ALA A 48 6.38 -0.84 10.94
CA ALA A 48 7.28 -0.93 12.09
C ALA A 48 6.55 -1.48 13.32
N ALA A 49 7.30 -1.91 14.33
CA ALA A 49 6.75 -2.36 15.60
C ALA A 49 5.85 -1.30 16.25
N PRO A 50 4.89 -1.69 17.11
CA PRO A 50 4.12 -0.75 17.90
C PRO A 50 5.02 0.15 18.75
N MET A 51 4.67 1.43 18.84
CA MET A 51 5.44 2.46 19.55
C MET A 51 4.56 3.27 20.50
N GLU A 52 5.19 4.01 21.39
CA GLU A 52 4.54 5.02 22.21
C GLU A 52 4.09 6.23 21.36
N ILE A 53 3.09 6.96 21.86
CA ILE A 53 2.56 8.15 21.19
C ILE A 53 3.64 9.19 20.89
N ALA A 54 4.57 9.38 21.83
CA ALA A 54 5.68 10.34 21.66
C ALA A 54 6.59 9.97 20.48
N ASP A 55 6.86 8.69 20.28
CA ASP A 55 7.67 8.20 19.17
C ASP A 55 6.91 8.25 17.84
N LEU A 56 5.64 7.90 17.84
CA LEU A 56 4.78 8.04 16.67
C LEU A 56 4.64 9.51 16.21
N LYS A 57 4.64 10.47 17.14
CA LYS A 57 4.72 11.90 16.81
C LYS A 57 6.03 12.30 16.09
N LYS A 58 7.15 11.63 16.38
CA LYS A 58 8.40 11.85 15.62
C LYS A 58 8.24 11.38 14.18
N LEU A 59 7.64 10.20 13.98
CA LEU A 59 7.39 9.67 12.64
C LEU A 59 6.41 10.55 11.86
N TRP A 60 5.34 11.01 12.50
CA TRP A 60 4.40 11.96 11.90
C TRP A 60 5.12 13.24 11.43
N ARG A 61 5.99 13.82 12.27
CA ARG A 61 6.79 15.01 11.91
C ARG A 61 7.78 14.74 10.78
N ALA A 62 8.31 13.53 10.67
CA ALA A 62 9.16 13.11 9.55
C ALA A 62 8.40 12.99 8.22
N GLY A 63 7.06 13.14 8.24
CA GLY A 63 6.22 13.13 7.05
C GLY A 63 5.96 11.75 6.49
N ILE A 64 5.78 10.75 7.33
CA ILE A 64 5.38 9.41 6.87
C ILE A 64 4.01 9.47 6.18
N GLY A 65 3.78 8.52 5.28
CA GLY A 65 2.45 8.23 4.76
C GLY A 65 1.66 7.35 5.74
N THR A 66 1.22 6.17 5.30
CA THR A 66 0.52 5.22 6.17
C THR A 66 1.47 4.62 7.21
N PHE A 67 1.05 4.60 8.47
CA PHE A 67 1.65 3.74 9.50
C PHE A 67 0.92 2.42 9.55
N GLN A 68 1.65 1.31 9.56
CA GLN A 68 1.05 -0.02 9.60
C GLN A 68 1.81 -0.98 10.51
N VAL A 69 1.06 -1.73 11.29
CA VAL A 69 1.51 -2.95 11.95
C VAL A 69 0.32 -3.89 12.09
N PHE A 70 0.50 -5.13 11.70
CA PHE A 70 -0.61 -6.08 11.67
C PHE A 70 -0.77 -6.79 13.00
N GLN A 71 -2.02 -7.10 13.37
CA GLN A 71 -2.34 -7.80 14.61
C GLN A 71 -1.82 -9.24 14.61
N GLU A 72 -1.49 -9.79 13.47
CA GLU A 72 -1.15 -11.19 13.20
C GLU A 72 -2.40 -12.08 13.27
N THR A 73 -2.97 -12.29 14.47
CA THR A 73 -4.28 -12.94 14.67
C THR A 73 -5.06 -12.19 15.75
N TYR A 74 -6.36 -12.07 15.56
CA TYR A 74 -7.28 -11.50 16.56
C TYR A 74 -7.69 -12.52 17.64
N HIS A 75 -7.41 -13.82 17.42
CA HIS A 75 -7.72 -14.85 18.41
C HIS A 75 -6.68 -14.87 19.54
N ARG A 76 -7.08 -14.43 20.75
CA ARG A 76 -6.16 -14.21 21.89
C ARG A 76 -5.40 -15.45 22.30
N GLY A 77 -6.06 -16.61 22.39
CA GLY A 77 -5.41 -17.87 22.76
C GLY A 77 -4.34 -18.23 21.74
N ARG A 78 -4.68 -18.19 20.46
CA ARG A 78 -3.74 -18.48 19.38
C ARG A 78 -2.58 -17.48 19.33
N TYR A 79 -2.86 -16.20 19.60
CA TYR A 79 -1.82 -15.18 19.68
C TYR A 79 -0.81 -15.51 20.80
N ALA A 80 -1.28 -15.88 21.97
CA ALA A 80 -0.42 -16.23 23.12
C ALA A 80 0.41 -17.52 22.88
N GLU A 81 -0.12 -18.48 22.13
CA GLU A 81 0.62 -19.68 21.74
C GLU A 81 1.78 -19.36 20.77
N LEU A 82 1.59 -18.42 19.88
CA LEU A 82 2.53 -18.11 18.80
C LEU A 82 3.58 -17.06 19.16
N HIS A 83 3.31 -16.21 20.15
CA HIS A 83 4.19 -15.10 20.49
C HIS A 83 4.72 -15.24 21.91
N PRO A 84 6.05 -15.30 22.10
CA PRO A 84 6.65 -15.48 23.43
C PRO A 84 6.24 -14.38 24.40
N ALA A 85 5.73 -14.78 25.56
CA ALA A 85 5.20 -13.86 26.58
C ALA A 85 6.27 -12.90 27.16
N ASN A 86 7.55 -13.27 27.08
CA ASN A 86 8.68 -12.47 27.55
C ASN A 86 9.19 -11.45 26.52
N THR A 87 8.45 -11.22 25.44
CA THR A 87 8.76 -10.24 24.39
C THR A 87 7.69 -9.16 24.34
N VAL A 88 8.05 -7.97 23.83
CA VAL A 88 7.08 -6.89 23.58
C VAL A 88 5.99 -7.36 22.62
N LYS A 89 6.34 -8.17 21.60
CA LYS A 89 5.39 -8.75 20.65
C LYS A 89 4.39 -9.70 21.34
N GLY A 90 4.74 -10.34 22.46
CA GLY A 90 3.84 -11.16 23.26
C GLY A 90 2.68 -10.40 23.92
N ASN A 91 2.77 -9.07 24.00
CA ASN A 91 1.69 -8.25 24.53
C ASN A 91 0.61 -7.99 23.49
N TYR A 92 -0.45 -8.81 23.52
CA TYR A 92 -1.58 -8.73 22.60
C TYR A 92 -2.22 -7.33 22.52
N ARG A 93 -2.49 -6.71 23.67
CA ARG A 93 -3.16 -5.39 23.72
C ARG A 93 -2.24 -4.28 23.22
N TRP A 94 -0.96 -4.35 23.52
CA TRP A 94 0.02 -3.39 23.02
C TRP A 94 0.01 -3.33 21.48
N ARG A 95 -0.08 -4.49 20.85
CA ARG A 95 -0.15 -4.59 19.41
C ARG A 95 -1.52 -4.18 18.85
N LEU A 96 -2.62 -4.64 19.45
CA LEU A 96 -3.98 -4.34 19.02
C LEU A 96 -4.25 -2.83 18.98
N TYR A 97 -3.84 -2.10 20.02
CA TYR A 97 -4.04 -0.65 20.10
C TYR A 97 -2.92 0.19 19.47
N ALA A 98 -2.09 -0.40 18.61
CA ALA A 98 -1.01 0.33 17.94
C ALA A 98 -1.56 1.44 17.01
N MET A 99 -2.63 1.15 16.26
CA MET A 99 -3.25 2.15 15.37
C MET A 99 -3.94 3.27 16.15
N HIS A 100 -4.56 2.98 17.28
CA HIS A 100 -5.13 3.99 18.16
C HIS A 100 -4.05 4.99 18.60
N ARG A 101 -2.90 4.50 19.08
CA ARG A 101 -1.77 5.37 19.45
C ARG A 101 -1.22 6.17 18.28
N ALA A 102 -1.20 5.58 17.08
CA ALA A 102 -0.78 6.29 15.88
C ALA A 102 -1.73 7.45 15.55
N MET A 103 -3.04 7.22 15.63
CA MET A 103 -4.04 8.26 15.39
C MET A 103 -4.02 9.34 16.49
N GLU A 104 -3.86 8.99 17.75
CA GLU A 104 -3.62 9.93 18.84
C GLU A 104 -2.34 10.76 18.65
N ALA A 105 -1.35 10.22 18.00
CA ALA A 105 -0.12 10.93 17.64
C ALA A 105 -0.28 11.91 16.47
N GLY A 106 -1.41 11.88 15.77
CA GLY A 106 -1.70 12.71 14.60
C GLY A 106 -1.51 12.00 13.25
N VAL A 107 -1.18 10.70 13.25
CA VAL A 107 -1.12 9.90 12.02
C VAL A 107 -2.54 9.49 11.64
N ASP A 108 -3.14 10.21 10.73
CA ASP A 108 -4.53 10.02 10.27
C ASP A 108 -4.66 8.99 9.13
N ASP A 109 -3.58 8.37 8.73
CA ASP A 109 -3.52 7.33 7.71
C ASP A 109 -2.89 6.07 8.31
N VAL A 110 -3.72 5.13 8.70
CA VAL A 110 -3.29 3.88 9.32
C VAL A 110 -3.76 2.66 8.52
N ALA A 111 -3.03 1.56 8.66
CA ALA A 111 -3.38 0.29 8.05
C ALA A 111 -3.46 -0.82 9.08
N ILE A 112 -4.57 -1.56 9.07
CA ILE A 112 -4.76 -2.77 9.86
C ILE A 112 -4.54 -4.01 9.02
N GLY A 113 -4.33 -5.15 9.67
CA GLY A 113 -4.18 -6.42 8.97
C GLY A 113 -4.06 -7.61 9.90
N ALA A 114 -4.22 -8.80 9.31
CA ALA A 114 -3.99 -10.08 9.95
C ALA A 114 -3.24 -11.03 9.00
N LEU A 115 -2.48 -11.97 9.56
CA LEU A 115 -1.83 -13.04 8.79
C LEU A 115 -2.78 -14.23 8.69
N PHE A 116 -3.41 -14.41 7.56
CA PHE A 116 -4.36 -15.48 7.30
C PHE A 116 -3.64 -16.82 7.22
N GLY A 117 -4.15 -17.80 7.97
CA GLY A 117 -3.54 -19.11 8.17
C GLY A 117 -3.04 -19.35 9.60
N LEU A 118 -3.05 -18.35 10.47
CA LEU A 118 -2.75 -18.52 11.90
C LEU A 118 -3.94 -19.04 12.67
N TYR A 119 -5.16 -18.61 12.32
CA TYR A 119 -6.42 -19.05 12.89
C TYR A 119 -7.53 -19.08 11.84
N ASP A 120 -8.77 -19.42 12.22
CA ASP A 120 -9.93 -19.45 11.33
C ASP A 120 -10.13 -18.11 10.59
N TRP A 121 -10.17 -18.15 9.28
CA TRP A 121 -10.22 -16.94 8.46
C TRP A 121 -11.51 -16.11 8.67
N LYS A 122 -12.63 -16.74 9.03
CA LYS A 122 -13.89 -16.00 9.31
C LYS A 122 -13.75 -15.20 10.59
N PHE A 123 -13.08 -15.76 11.60
CA PHE A 123 -12.78 -15.06 12.84
C PHE A 123 -11.86 -13.86 12.58
N GLU A 124 -10.82 -14.03 11.75
CA GLU A 124 -9.90 -12.94 11.40
C GLU A 124 -10.60 -11.82 10.62
N VAL A 125 -11.50 -12.15 9.68
CA VAL A 125 -12.32 -11.17 8.96
C VAL A 125 -13.20 -10.39 9.93
N MET A 126 -13.89 -11.05 10.85
CA MET A 126 -14.67 -10.37 11.89
C MET A 126 -13.78 -9.46 12.75
N GLY A 127 -12.60 -9.93 13.14
CA GLY A 127 -11.62 -9.15 13.90
C GLY A 127 -11.21 -7.87 13.16
N LEU A 128 -10.94 -7.96 11.86
CA LEU A 128 -10.61 -6.81 11.01
C LEU A 128 -11.77 -5.81 10.93
N VAL A 129 -12.99 -6.29 10.71
CA VAL A 129 -14.18 -5.43 10.63
C VAL A 129 -14.43 -4.72 11.96
N HIS A 130 -14.38 -5.45 13.07
CA HIS A 130 -14.54 -4.84 14.40
C HIS A 130 -13.43 -3.83 14.73
N HIS A 131 -12.19 -4.11 14.34
CA HIS A 131 -11.07 -3.18 14.55
C HIS A 131 -11.28 -1.89 13.73
N ALA A 132 -11.74 -2.00 12.48
CA ALA A 132 -12.07 -0.83 11.66
C ALA A 132 -13.17 0.01 12.31
N TRP A 133 -14.27 -0.60 12.75
CA TRP A 133 -15.36 0.09 13.43
C TRP A 133 -14.95 0.70 14.78
N ASP A 134 -14.04 0.06 15.50
CA ASP A 134 -13.52 0.61 16.76
C ASP A 134 -12.71 1.89 16.51
N LEU A 135 -11.87 1.91 15.45
CA LEU A 135 -11.17 3.12 15.03
C LEU A 135 -12.16 4.23 14.59
N GLU A 136 -13.16 3.89 13.76
CA GLU A 136 -14.20 4.86 13.36
C GLU A 136 -14.94 5.45 14.58
N LYS A 137 -15.29 4.59 15.53
CA LYS A 137 -15.99 5.02 16.75
C LYS A 137 -15.17 5.99 17.60
N HIS A 138 -13.84 5.77 17.68
CA HIS A 138 -12.97 6.57 18.55
C HIS A 138 -12.48 7.85 17.87
N PHE A 139 -12.25 7.81 16.56
CA PHE A 139 -11.57 8.89 15.83
C PHE A 139 -12.42 9.51 14.72
N GLY A 140 -13.64 9.00 14.49
CA GLY A 140 -14.50 9.45 13.38
C GLY A 140 -14.06 8.95 12.01
N ILE A 141 -12.90 8.29 11.92
CA ILE A 141 -12.33 7.75 10.70
C ILE A 141 -11.82 6.32 10.92
N GLY A 142 -12.00 5.47 9.92
CA GLY A 142 -11.48 4.10 9.94
C GLY A 142 -10.10 3.97 9.28
N PRO A 143 -9.60 2.74 9.12
CA PRO A 143 -8.29 2.50 8.51
C PRO A 143 -8.32 2.86 7.02
N HIS A 144 -7.27 3.54 6.56
CA HIS A 144 -7.11 3.87 5.15
C HIS A 144 -6.90 2.62 4.29
N THR A 145 -6.23 1.61 4.84
CA THR A 145 -6.00 0.34 4.15
C THR A 145 -6.16 -0.86 5.07
N VAL A 146 -6.59 -1.98 4.47
CA VAL A 146 -6.65 -3.29 5.11
C VAL A 146 -5.79 -4.26 4.32
N SER A 147 -4.92 -4.99 5.02
CA SER A 147 -4.05 -6.01 4.46
C SER A 147 -4.37 -7.38 5.05
N PHE A 148 -4.39 -8.40 4.21
CA PHE A 148 -4.79 -9.76 4.56
C PHE A 148 -3.85 -10.79 3.92
N PRO A 149 -2.51 -10.68 4.15
CA PRO A 149 -1.58 -11.63 3.59
C PRO A 149 -1.88 -13.04 4.09
N ARG A 150 -1.76 -14.04 3.20
CA ARG A 150 -1.77 -15.44 3.59
C ARG A 150 -0.38 -15.89 4.04
N MET A 151 -0.36 -16.82 4.95
CA MET A 151 0.87 -17.49 5.34
C MET A 151 1.44 -18.27 4.16
N GLN A 152 2.73 -18.07 3.90
CA GLN A 152 3.47 -18.75 2.85
C GLN A 152 4.52 -19.67 3.48
N PRO A 153 4.94 -20.73 2.79
CA PRO A 153 6.01 -21.59 3.26
C PRO A 153 7.26 -20.78 3.65
N ALA A 154 7.77 -21.04 4.83
CA ALA A 154 8.91 -20.32 5.39
C ALA A 154 9.94 -21.34 5.93
N PRO A 155 11.21 -21.27 5.50
CA PRO A 155 12.24 -22.19 5.97
C PRO A 155 12.32 -22.23 7.50
N GLY A 156 12.30 -23.44 8.07
CA GLY A 156 12.36 -23.65 9.52
C GLY A 156 11.07 -23.39 10.29
N SER A 157 9.97 -23.07 9.63
CA SER A 157 8.66 -22.87 10.25
C SER A 157 7.71 -24.02 9.97
N PHE A 158 7.63 -24.98 10.88
CA PHE A 158 6.66 -26.09 10.79
C PHE A 158 5.22 -25.58 10.61
N LEU A 159 4.86 -24.51 11.30
CA LEU A 159 3.51 -23.94 11.23
C LEU A 159 3.15 -23.46 9.82
N SER A 160 4.10 -22.93 9.07
CA SER A 160 3.82 -22.39 7.73
C SER A 160 3.36 -23.46 6.72
N GLU A 161 3.70 -24.72 6.97
CA GLU A 161 3.36 -25.88 6.11
C GLU A 161 2.22 -26.73 6.69
N HIS A 162 2.05 -26.72 8.01
CA HIS A 162 1.17 -27.66 8.72
C HIS A 162 0.07 -26.96 9.52
N SER A 163 -0.21 -25.69 9.26
CA SER A 163 -1.32 -25.02 9.93
C SER A 163 -2.67 -25.67 9.54
N PRO A 164 -3.53 -25.99 10.53
CA PRO A 164 -4.89 -26.46 10.22
C PRO A 164 -5.79 -25.35 9.64
N TYR A 165 -5.32 -24.12 9.57
CA TYR A 165 -6.06 -22.95 9.14
C TYR A 165 -5.59 -22.40 7.79
N ILE A 166 -4.92 -23.21 6.97
CA ILE A 166 -4.48 -22.78 5.62
C ILE A 166 -5.70 -22.31 4.82
N VAL A 167 -5.57 -21.15 4.19
CA VAL A 167 -6.66 -20.50 3.44
C VAL A 167 -6.53 -20.82 1.95
N SER A 168 -7.55 -21.46 1.38
CA SER A 168 -7.64 -21.73 -0.06
C SER A 168 -7.87 -20.46 -0.87
N ASP A 169 -7.65 -20.53 -2.19
CA ASP A 169 -7.91 -19.41 -3.10
C ASP A 169 -9.40 -19.01 -3.07
N GLU A 170 -10.31 -19.97 -3.03
CA GLU A 170 -11.75 -19.71 -2.93
C GLU A 170 -12.14 -19.04 -1.60
N ALA A 171 -11.53 -19.45 -0.49
CA ALA A 171 -11.73 -18.76 0.77
C ALA A 171 -11.16 -17.34 0.74
N MET A 172 -10.00 -17.14 0.09
CA MET A 172 -9.38 -15.82 -0.06
C MET A 172 -10.26 -14.86 -0.87
N LYS A 173 -10.87 -15.31 -1.94
CA LYS A 173 -11.86 -14.52 -2.70
C LYS A 173 -13.03 -14.07 -1.83
N ARG A 174 -13.53 -14.96 -0.97
CA ARG A 174 -14.59 -14.62 -0.01
C ARG A 174 -14.11 -13.62 1.05
N VAL A 175 -12.90 -13.78 1.57
CA VAL A 175 -12.28 -12.79 2.49
C VAL A 175 -12.32 -11.40 1.88
N VAL A 176 -11.82 -11.25 0.65
CA VAL A 176 -11.77 -9.96 -0.05
C VAL A 176 -13.16 -9.39 -0.30
N ALA A 177 -14.10 -10.22 -0.80
CA ALA A 177 -15.47 -9.79 -1.05
C ALA A 177 -16.17 -9.28 0.22
N VAL A 178 -16.03 -10.00 1.34
CA VAL A 178 -16.63 -9.60 2.63
C VAL A 178 -15.99 -8.32 3.14
N LEU A 179 -14.66 -8.20 3.11
CA LEU A 179 -13.98 -6.98 3.55
C LEU A 179 -14.38 -5.78 2.68
N ARG A 180 -14.51 -5.95 1.36
CA ARG A 180 -14.95 -4.88 0.46
C ARG A 180 -16.36 -4.39 0.77
N LEU A 181 -17.27 -5.30 1.11
CA LEU A 181 -18.65 -4.95 1.48
C LEU A 181 -18.75 -4.34 2.89
N ALA A 182 -17.96 -4.84 3.84
CA ALA A 182 -18.02 -4.40 5.24
C ALA A 182 -17.25 -3.09 5.51
N ILE A 183 -16.18 -2.83 4.75
CA ILE A 183 -15.31 -1.65 4.91
C ILE A 183 -15.10 -1.01 3.51
N PRO A 184 -16.15 -0.45 2.91
CA PRO A 184 -16.14 -0.08 1.48
C PRO A 184 -15.20 1.08 1.15
N TYR A 185 -14.86 1.93 2.09
CA TYR A 185 -13.99 3.09 1.90
C TYR A 185 -12.48 2.74 1.96
N SER A 186 -12.09 1.63 2.60
CA SER A 186 -10.69 1.25 2.74
C SER A 186 -10.08 0.72 1.45
N GLY A 187 -8.81 1.02 1.23
CA GLY A 187 -8.00 0.32 0.24
C GLY A 187 -7.73 -1.11 0.66
N LEU A 188 -8.02 -2.09 -0.18
CA LEU A 188 -7.71 -3.48 0.06
C LEU A 188 -6.41 -3.86 -0.65
N ILE A 189 -5.44 -4.37 0.12
CA ILE A 189 -4.10 -4.67 -0.39
C ILE A 189 -3.95 -6.16 -0.62
N VAL A 190 -3.73 -6.56 -1.88
CA VAL A 190 -3.19 -7.89 -2.21
C VAL A 190 -1.69 -7.81 -2.39
N THR A 191 -0.95 -8.62 -1.63
CA THR A 191 0.52 -8.55 -1.61
C THR A 191 1.15 -9.53 -2.60
N ALA A 192 2.47 -9.36 -2.86
CA ALA A 192 3.27 -10.28 -3.67
C ALA A 192 3.41 -11.69 -3.04
N ARG A 193 2.83 -11.95 -1.88
CA ARG A 193 2.68 -13.33 -1.34
C ARG A 193 1.81 -14.19 -2.23
N GLU A 194 0.81 -13.58 -2.90
CA GLU A 194 -0.08 -14.28 -3.80
C GLU A 194 0.56 -14.50 -5.17
N ASN A 195 0.18 -15.60 -5.83
CA ASN A 195 0.58 -15.83 -7.20
C ASN A 195 -0.06 -14.82 -8.17
N PRO A 196 0.54 -14.58 -9.35
CA PRO A 196 0.06 -13.59 -10.30
C PRO A 196 -1.40 -13.79 -10.73
N VAL A 197 -1.85 -15.04 -10.89
CA VAL A 197 -3.20 -15.35 -11.37
C VAL A 197 -4.25 -14.94 -10.35
N LEU A 198 -4.11 -15.38 -9.10
CA LEU A 198 -5.03 -15.00 -8.03
C LEU A 198 -4.99 -13.50 -7.77
N LYS A 199 -3.79 -12.90 -7.76
CA LYS A 199 -3.60 -11.46 -7.58
C LYS A 199 -4.37 -10.65 -8.61
N ARG A 200 -4.26 -11.00 -9.90
CA ARG A 200 -5.01 -10.39 -10.99
C ARG A 200 -6.52 -10.55 -10.82
N GLU A 201 -6.99 -11.75 -10.45
CA GLU A 201 -8.40 -12.03 -10.21
C GLU A 201 -8.96 -11.19 -9.05
N LEU A 202 -8.23 -11.09 -7.93
CA LEU A 202 -8.64 -10.29 -6.77
C LEU A 202 -8.72 -8.79 -7.07
N ILE A 203 -7.86 -8.29 -7.94
CA ILE A 203 -7.90 -6.89 -8.39
C ILE A 203 -9.08 -6.68 -9.34
N ASN A 204 -9.22 -7.52 -10.36
CA ASN A 204 -10.20 -7.32 -11.43
C ASN A 204 -11.65 -7.54 -10.98
N HIS A 205 -11.88 -8.48 -10.05
CA HIS A 205 -13.24 -8.97 -9.78
C HIS A 205 -13.68 -8.87 -8.31
N TYR A 206 -12.74 -8.76 -7.36
CA TYR A 206 -13.07 -8.79 -5.92
C TYR A 206 -12.82 -7.48 -5.20
N GLY A 207 -12.30 -6.47 -5.90
CA GLY A 207 -12.18 -5.11 -5.37
C GLY A 207 -10.91 -4.84 -4.56
N CYS A 208 -9.84 -5.61 -4.77
CA CYS A 208 -8.52 -5.16 -4.34
C CYS A 208 -8.11 -3.92 -5.12
N THR A 209 -7.64 -2.90 -4.43
CA THR A 209 -7.31 -1.60 -5.03
C THR A 209 -5.84 -1.24 -4.92
N GLN A 210 -5.08 -2.02 -4.18
CA GLN A 210 -3.65 -1.79 -3.98
C GLN A 210 -2.87 -3.10 -4.10
N THR A 211 -1.67 -3.00 -4.66
CA THR A 211 -0.73 -4.11 -4.74
C THR A 211 0.70 -3.61 -4.66
N ASP A 212 1.61 -4.48 -4.23
CA ASP A 212 3.04 -4.27 -4.31
C ASP A 212 3.65 -5.01 -5.51
N ALA A 213 4.79 -4.53 -5.96
CA ALA A 213 5.57 -5.13 -7.04
C ALA A 213 7.06 -4.92 -6.81
N SER A 214 7.89 -5.73 -7.43
CA SER A 214 9.36 -5.72 -7.26
C SER A 214 9.81 -5.95 -5.81
N SER A 215 8.98 -6.59 -4.99
CA SER A 215 9.31 -6.88 -3.60
C SER A 215 10.45 -7.90 -3.51
N LYS A 216 11.39 -7.66 -2.60
CA LYS A 216 12.52 -8.56 -2.30
C LYS A 216 12.67 -8.71 -0.80
N LEU A 217 12.85 -9.94 -0.34
CA LEU A 217 12.90 -10.27 1.09
C LEU A 217 14.31 -10.56 1.61
N GLY A 218 15.24 -10.89 0.73
CA GLY A 218 16.62 -11.21 1.12
C GLY A 218 17.37 -10.00 1.66
N ILE A 219 18.25 -10.23 2.63
CA ILE A 219 19.10 -9.19 3.20
C ILE A 219 20.00 -8.60 2.08
N GLY A 220 19.94 -7.28 1.90
CA GLY A 220 20.68 -6.59 0.86
C GLY A 220 20.23 -6.88 -0.57
N ALA A 221 19.07 -7.52 -0.76
CA ALA A 221 18.60 -7.94 -2.09
C ALA A 221 18.37 -6.77 -3.06
N TYR A 222 18.00 -5.59 -2.57
CA TYR A 222 17.87 -4.40 -3.42
C TYR A 222 19.20 -3.80 -3.89
N ALA A 223 20.32 -4.11 -3.21
CA ALA A 223 21.66 -3.69 -3.61
C ALA A 223 22.26 -4.59 -4.69
N LYS A 224 21.74 -5.80 -4.88
CA LYS A 224 22.20 -6.77 -5.88
C LYS A 224 21.60 -6.45 -7.24
N LYS A 225 22.33 -6.79 -8.32
CA LYS A 225 21.80 -6.66 -9.69
C LYS A 225 20.50 -7.43 -9.83
N LEU A 226 19.51 -6.83 -10.50
CA LEU A 226 18.11 -7.27 -10.64
C LEU A 226 17.88 -8.73 -11.10
N LYS A 227 18.92 -9.41 -11.60
CA LYS A 227 18.85 -10.77 -12.17
C LYS A 227 19.34 -11.90 -11.24
N GLN A 228 19.73 -11.62 -10.00
CA GLN A 228 20.06 -12.69 -9.06
C GLN A 228 18.81 -13.12 -8.31
N GLU A 229 18.44 -14.39 -8.50
CA GLU A 229 17.41 -15.04 -7.69
C GLU A 229 17.77 -14.94 -6.20
N GLU A 230 16.77 -14.68 -5.36
CA GLU A 230 16.97 -14.71 -3.92
C GLU A 230 17.24 -16.16 -3.49
N ASN A 231 18.27 -16.37 -2.69
CA ASN A 231 18.54 -17.68 -2.11
C ASN A 231 17.40 -18.03 -1.14
N PRO A 232 16.63 -19.12 -1.36
CA PRO A 232 15.52 -19.51 -0.51
C PRO A 232 15.88 -19.63 0.98
N ASP A 233 17.12 -20.06 1.29
CA ASP A 233 17.60 -20.21 2.67
C ASP A 233 17.86 -18.87 3.40
N LYS A 234 17.83 -17.76 2.68
CA LYS A 234 18.11 -16.39 3.20
C LYS A 234 16.91 -15.46 3.18
N VAL A 235 15.74 -15.95 2.84
CA VAL A 235 14.50 -15.20 2.84
C VAL A 235 13.58 -15.66 3.98
N GLN A 236 12.79 -14.75 4.48
CA GLN A 236 11.85 -15.05 5.57
C GLN A 236 10.72 -15.99 5.13
N PHE A 237 10.28 -15.88 3.89
CA PHE A 237 9.27 -16.73 3.24
C PHE A 237 9.38 -16.56 1.73
N MET A 238 8.69 -17.43 0.97
CA MET A 238 8.68 -17.34 -0.49
C MET A 238 7.61 -16.34 -0.98
N LEU A 239 7.96 -15.53 -1.98
CA LEU A 239 6.99 -14.68 -2.69
C LEU A 239 6.34 -15.47 -3.82
N GLY A 240 5.02 -15.34 -3.96
CA GLY A 240 4.26 -15.90 -5.07
C GLY A 240 4.43 -15.09 -6.37
N ASP A 241 4.59 -13.77 -6.25
CA ASP A 241 4.81 -12.86 -7.39
C ASP A 241 6.13 -12.10 -7.25
N GLN A 242 7.09 -12.42 -8.10
CA GLN A 242 8.42 -11.80 -8.13
C GLN A 242 8.60 -10.84 -9.33
N ARG A 243 7.52 -10.55 -10.05
CA ARG A 243 7.57 -9.68 -11.24
C ARG A 243 8.03 -8.27 -10.89
N SER A 244 8.67 -7.66 -11.86
CA SER A 244 9.06 -6.25 -11.79
C SER A 244 7.84 -5.33 -11.75
N LEU A 245 8.04 -4.09 -11.31
CA LEU A 245 7.00 -3.07 -11.33
C LEU A 245 6.46 -2.83 -12.75
N ASP A 246 7.33 -2.89 -13.76
CA ASP A 246 6.95 -2.68 -15.15
C ASP A 246 6.04 -3.78 -15.68
N GLU A 247 6.33 -5.04 -15.35
CA GLU A 247 5.51 -6.19 -15.75
C GLU A 247 4.12 -6.14 -15.10
N VAL A 248 4.05 -5.79 -13.81
CA VAL A 248 2.75 -5.66 -13.11
C VAL A 248 1.94 -4.49 -13.68
N ILE A 249 2.56 -3.34 -13.92
CA ILE A 249 1.90 -2.18 -14.54
C ILE A 249 1.41 -2.53 -15.95
N ARG A 250 2.19 -3.26 -16.74
CA ARG A 250 1.81 -3.70 -18.09
C ARG A 250 0.60 -4.61 -18.07
N GLU A 251 0.55 -5.58 -17.15
CA GLU A 251 -0.62 -6.46 -16.99
C GLU A 251 -1.86 -5.65 -16.66
N LEU A 252 -1.80 -4.77 -15.65
CA LEU A 252 -2.94 -3.94 -15.25
C LEU A 252 -3.39 -3.01 -16.38
N ALA A 253 -2.46 -2.45 -17.14
CA ALA A 253 -2.78 -1.61 -18.30
C ALA A 253 -3.46 -2.41 -19.43
N ASN A 254 -3.06 -3.65 -19.67
CA ASN A 254 -3.74 -4.56 -20.60
C ASN A 254 -5.17 -4.90 -20.16
N ASP A 255 -5.42 -4.91 -18.86
CA ASP A 255 -6.75 -5.11 -18.28
C ASP A 255 -7.58 -3.81 -18.23
N GLY A 256 -7.09 -2.73 -18.83
CA GLY A 256 -7.77 -1.43 -18.85
C GLY A 256 -7.68 -0.65 -17.55
N MET A 257 -6.77 -1.02 -16.65
CA MET A 257 -6.61 -0.36 -15.34
C MET A 257 -5.41 0.56 -15.31
N ILE A 258 -5.65 1.85 -15.05
CA ILE A 258 -4.58 2.82 -14.89
C ILE A 258 -3.97 2.74 -13.50
N THR A 259 -2.64 2.62 -13.43
CA THR A 259 -1.90 2.55 -12.17
C THR A 259 -1.60 3.93 -11.62
N SER A 260 -2.00 4.20 -10.37
CA SER A 260 -1.63 5.39 -9.62
C SER A 260 -0.67 5.06 -8.47
N PHE A 261 0.28 5.95 -8.20
CA PHE A 261 1.16 5.84 -7.04
C PHE A 261 0.57 6.48 -5.78
N CYS A 262 -0.60 7.11 -5.87
CA CYS A 262 -1.34 7.71 -4.77
C CYS A 262 -0.47 8.61 -3.87
N THR A 263 0.25 9.56 -4.47
CA THR A 263 1.13 10.47 -3.71
C THR A 263 0.56 11.88 -3.57
N ALA A 264 -0.38 12.27 -4.43
CA ALA A 264 -0.94 13.62 -4.48
C ALA A 264 -1.83 13.95 -3.28
N GLY A 265 -2.74 13.05 -2.93
CA GLY A 265 -3.69 13.25 -1.83
C GLY A 265 -3.01 13.67 -0.53
N TYR A 266 -1.93 12.99 -0.18
CA TYR A 266 -1.14 13.29 1.03
C TYR A 266 -0.55 14.68 1.03
N ARG A 267 0.04 15.10 -0.09
CA ARG A 267 0.65 16.42 -0.23
C ARG A 267 -0.36 17.55 -0.26
N CYS A 268 -1.59 17.25 -0.65
CA CYS A 268 -2.73 18.18 -0.57
C CYS A 268 -3.44 18.12 0.79
N GLY A 269 -2.95 17.33 1.74
CA GLY A 269 -3.60 17.11 3.04
C GLY A 269 -4.99 16.47 2.88
N ARG A 270 -5.21 15.65 1.85
CA ARG A 270 -6.42 14.83 1.70
C ARG A 270 -6.23 13.49 2.37
N THR A 271 -6.19 13.52 3.70
CA THR A 271 -6.08 12.38 4.60
C THR A 271 -7.10 12.56 5.73
N GLY A 272 -7.29 11.59 6.59
CA GLY A 272 -8.15 11.68 7.76
C GLY A 272 -9.58 12.10 7.43
N ASP A 273 -10.15 12.98 8.22
CA ASP A 273 -11.51 13.51 8.03
C ASP A 273 -11.73 14.14 6.66
N LYS A 274 -10.70 14.77 6.11
CA LYS A 274 -10.83 15.47 4.84
C LYS A 274 -11.06 14.51 3.69
N ILE A 275 -10.34 13.37 3.64
CA ILE A 275 -10.57 12.35 2.61
C ILE A 275 -11.93 11.68 2.80
N MET A 276 -12.32 11.38 4.04
CA MET A 276 -13.62 10.77 4.33
C MET A 276 -14.78 11.65 3.86
N ASN A 277 -14.75 12.95 4.17
CA ASN A 277 -15.73 13.92 3.70
C ASN A 277 -15.79 14.00 2.15
N LEU A 278 -14.67 13.83 1.44
CA LEU A 278 -14.64 13.83 -0.02
C LEU A 278 -15.21 12.53 -0.59
N LEU A 279 -14.96 11.39 0.07
CA LEU A 279 -15.52 10.08 -0.29
C LEU A 279 -17.03 10.05 -0.11
N GLU A 280 -17.56 10.55 1.02
CA GLU A 280 -19.00 10.64 1.29
C GLU A 280 -19.72 11.50 0.25
N LYS A 281 -19.08 12.58 -0.19
CA LYS A 281 -19.61 13.46 -1.25
C LYS A 281 -19.41 12.92 -2.67
N GLY A 282 -18.73 11.76 -2.83
CA GLY A 282 -18.41 11.18 -4.13
C GLY A 282 -17.46 12.04 -4.99
N VAL A 283 -16.69 12.94 -4.38
CA VAL A 283 -15.86 13.92 -5.09
C VAL A 283 -14.41 13.46 -5.26
N GLU A 284 -13.90 12.63 -4.36
CA GLU A 284 -12.48 12.21 -4.37
C GLU A 284 -12.09 11.48 -5.66
N GLY A 285 -12.99 10.70 -6.25
CA GLY A 285 -12.76 10.00 -7.50
C GLY A 285 -12.28 10.90 -8.65
N LYS A 286 -12.71 12.17 -8.68
CA LYS A 286 -12.26 13.15 -9.67
C LYS A 286 -10.76 13.39 -9.58
N PHE A 287 -10.28 13.71 -8.39
CA PHE A 287 -8.86 13.97 -8.15
C PHE A 287 -8.01 12.72 -8.32
N CYS A 288 -8.49 11.57 -7.87
CA CYS A 288 -7.82 10.29 -8.04
C CYS A 288 -7.61 9.97 -9.53
N LYS A 289 -8.64 10.12 -10.37
CA LYS A 289 -8.56 9.86 -11.81
C LYS A 289 -7.56 10.80 -12.50
N LEU A 290 -7.65 12.10 -12.27
CA LEU A 290 -6.72 13.08 -12.85
C LEU A 290 -5.26 12.81 -12.42
N ASN A 291 -5.04 12.58 -11.13
CA ASN A 291 -3.71 12.28 -10.61
C ASN A 291 -3.16 10.93 -11.09
N ALA A 292 -4.03 9.94 -11.33
CA ALA A 292 -3.62 8.67 -11.93
C ALA A 292 -3.02 8.90 -13.31
N VAL A 293 -3.72 9.64 -14.19
CA VAL A 293 -3.23 9.96 -15.54
C VAL A 293 -1.90 10.73 -15.48
N LEU A 294 -1.80 11.76 -14.63
CA LEU A 294 -0.56 12.55 -14.51
C LEU A 294 0.62 11.70 -14.05
N THR A 295 0.44 10.89 -12.99
CA THR A 295 1.53 10.05 -12.45
C THR A 295 1.87 8.88 -13.36
N PHE A 296 0.90 8.35 -14.08
CA PHE A 296 1.13 7.30 -15.07
C PHE A 296 1.88 7.84 -16.29
N ARG A 297 1.53 9.05 -16.78
CA ARG A 297 2.29 9.74 -17.82
C ARG A 297 3.75 9.94 -17.45
N GLU A 298 4.02 10.37 -16.22
CA GLU A 298 5.39 10.46 -15.72
C GLU A 298 6.09 9.09 -15.71
N TYR A 299 5.39 8.02 -15.33
CA TYR A 299 5.95 6.68 -15.33
C TYR A 299 6.31 6.21 -16.75
N LEU A 300 5.41 6.40 -17.70
CA LEU A 300 5.66 6.03 -19.10
C LEU A 300 6.87 6.75 -19.68
N ASN A 301 7.04 8.02 -19.33
CA ASN A 301 8.18 8.81 -19.83
C ASN A 301 9.53 8.33 -19.25
N ASP A 302 9.56 7.94 -17.97
CA ASP A 302 10.81 7.81 -17.23
C ASP A 302 11.26 6.35 -17.01
N TYR A 303 10.32 5.39 -16.98
CA TYR A 303 10.61 4.05 -16.48
C TYR A 303 10.06 2.91 -17.34
N ALA A 304 9.02 3.16 -18.14
CA ALA A 304 8.35 2.10 -18.86
C ALA A 304 9.23 1.49 -19.95
N SER A 305 9.19 0.17 -20.07
CA SER A 305 9.70 -0.54 -21.25
C SER A 305 8.96 -0.09 -22.52
N PRO A 306 9.50 -0.35 -23.72
CA PRO A 306 8.82 -0.04 -24.97
C PRO A 306 7.41 -0.64 -25.03
N GLU A 307 7.25 -1.91 -24.63
CA GLU A 307 5.98 -2.63 -24.61
C GLU A 307 4.97 -2.00 -23.66
N THR A 308 5.41 -1.70 -22.44
CA THR A 308 4.56 -1.05 -21.43
C THR A 308 4.16 0.34 -21.86
N ARG A 309 5.06 1.05 -22.53
CA ARG A 309 4.77 2.39 -23.08
C ARG A 309 3.69 2.33 -24.15
N GLU A 310 3.80 1.41 -25.11
CA GLU A 310 2.80 1.27 -26.20
C GLU A 310 1.40 1.01 -25.65
N ILE A 311 1.26 0.09 -24.69
CA ILE A 311 -0.02 -0.23 -24.07
C ILE A 311 -0.52 0.96 -23.22
N GLY A 312 0.40 1.55 -22.45
CA GLY A 312 0.09 2.69 -21.59
C GLY A 312 -0.38 3.93 -22.33
N GLU A 313 0.16 4.23 -23.53
CA GLU A 313 -0.31 5.33 -24.37
C GLU A 313 -1.77 5.12 -24.84
N LYS A 314 -2.12 3.88 -25.21
CA LYS A 314 -3.49 3.53 -25.59
C LYS A 314 -4.44 3.71 -24.40
N LEU A 315 -4.03 3.25 -23.22
CA LEU A 315 -4.81 3.41 -21.99
C LEU A 315 -4.99 4.89 -21.61
N ILE A 316 -3.93 5.71 -21.69
CA ILE A 316 -4.04 7.15 -21.44
C ILE A 316 -5.02 7.82 -22.39
N ALA A 317 -5.00 7.46 -23.66
CA ALA A 317 -5.94 8.02 -24.65
C ALA A 317 -7.41 7.70 -24.28
N GLN A 318 -7.69 6.48 -23.82
CA GLN A 318 -9.01 6.09 -23.31
C GLN A 318 -9.40 6.89 -22.06
N GLU A 319 -8.50 7.01 -21.10
CA GLU A 319 -8.72 7.76 -19.86
C GLU A 319 -8.99 9.25 -20.11
N LEU A 320 -8.28 9.87 -21.06
CA LEU A 320 -8.50 11.25 -21.44
C LEU A 320 -9.87 11.45 -22.10
N GLN A 321 -10.29 10.53 -22.97
CA GLN A 321 -11.60 10.56 -23.58
C GLN A 321 -12.72 10.38 -22.53
N GLU A 322 -12.53 9.48 -21.57
CA GLU A 322 -13.48 9.32 -20.46
C GLU A 322 -13.59 10.60 -19.62
N ILE A 323 -12.45 11.23 -19.25
CA ILE A 323 -12.43 12.48 -18.49
C ILE A 323 -13.21 13.57 -19.21
N GLU A 324 -13.08 13.70 -20.52
CA GLU A 324 -13.81 14.70 -21.32
C GLU A 324 -15.33 14.46 -21.34
N ASN A 325 -15.76 13.20 -21.29
CA ASN A 325 -17.16 12.81 -21.35
C ASN A 325 -17.86 12.71 -19.98
N MET A 326 -17.10 12.78 -18.87
CA MET A 326 -17.67 12.66 -17.53
C MET A 326 -18.40 13.93 -17.07
N PRO A 327 -19.71 13.85 -16.73
CA PRO A 327 -20.52 15.04 -16.39
C PRO A 327 -20.02 15.81 -15.19
N PHE A 328 -19.29 15.15 -14.28
CA PHE A 328 -18.81 15.78 -13.05
C PHE A 328 -17.51 16.58 -13.19
N PHE A 329 -16.87 16.58 -14.37
CA PHE A 329 -15.73 17.44 -14.70
C PHE A 329 -16.16 18.81 -15.28
N THR A 330 -17.26 19.37 -14.79
CA THR A 330 -17.81 20.66 -15.26
C THR A 330 -17.09 21.88 -14.67
N ASP A 331 -16.17 21.69 -13.74
CA ASP A 331 -15.41 22.80 -13.14
C ASP A 331 -14.52 23.47 -14.21
N LYS A 332 -14.83 24.74 -14.51
CA LYS A 332 -14.15 25.55 -15.53
C LYS A 332 -12.65 25.74 -15.28
N LYS A 333 -12.15 25.48 -14.07
CA LYS A 333 -10.73 25.62 -13.71
C LYS A 333 -10.00 24.28 -13.66
N LEU A 334 -10.69 23.20 -13.30
CA LEU A 334 -10.08 21.92 -13.03
C LEU A 334 -9.49 21.29 -14.32
N LEU A 335 -10.29 21.14 -15.37
CA LEU A 335 -9.83 20.54 -16.63
C LEU A 335 -8.74 21.34 -17.34
N PRO A 336 -8.83 22.67 -17.49
CA PRO A 336 -7.74 23.44 -18.08
C PRO A 336 -6.42 23.30 -17.30
N THR A 337 -6.47 23.29 -15.96
CA THR A 337 -5.28 23.07 -15.13
C THR A 337 -4.71 21.66 -15.34
N PHE A 338 -5.56 20.64 -15.36
CA PHE A 338 -5.16 19.26 -15.64
C PHE A 338 -4.47 19.14 -17.01
N ARG A 339 -5.08 19.68 -18.07
CA ARG A 339 -4.49 19.67 -19.42
C ARG A 339 -3.13 20.35 -19.45
N SER A 340 -3.01 21.52 -18.83
CA SER A 340 -1.74 22.23 -18.69
C SER A 340 -0.68 21.37 -17.98
N TYR A 341 -1.05 20.68 -16.90
CA TYR A 341 -0.12 19.79 -16.18
C TYR A 341 0.26 18.57 -17.00
N TYR A 342 -0.70 17.96 -17.70
CA TYR A 342 -0.43 16.84 -18.60
C TYR A 342 0.59 17.21 -19.70
N ASP A 343 0.41 18.36 -20.36
CA ASP A 343 1.31 18.85 -21.40
C ASP A 343 2.71 19.18 -20.85
N ARG A 344 2.79 19.76 -19.67
CA ARG A 344 4.06 20.05 -19.00
C ARG A 344 4.81 18.76 -18.63
N ILE A 345 4.10 17.74 -18.13
CA ILE A 345 4.67 16.42 -17.85
C ILE A 345 5.16 15.76 -19.15
N ALA A 346 4.38 15.85 -20.22
CA ALA A 346 4.79 15.31 -21.53
C ALA A 346 6.09 15.95 -22.03
N ARG A 347 6.31 17.26 -21.75
CA ARG A 347 7.53 17.99 -22.07
C ARG A 347 8.69 17.83 -21.10
N GLY A 348 8.54 16.99 -20.07
CA GLY A 348 9.62 16.64 -19.15
C GLY A 348 9.52 17.21 -17.75
N GLU A 349 8.54 18.05 -17.44
CA GLU A 349 8.31 18.51 -16.08
C GLU A 349 7.80 17.37 -15.21
N ARG A 350 8.09 17.39 -13.91
CA ARG A 350 7.73 16.34 -12.98
C ARG A 350 7.10 16.92 -11.73
N ASP A 351 6.39 16.04 -11.02
CA ASP A 351 5.80 16.35 -9.73
C ASP A 351 4.63 17.34 -9.78
N LEU A 352 3.89 17.34 -10.87
CA LEU A 352 2.64 18.09 -11.00
C LEU A 352 1.46 17.22 -10.55
N TYR A 353 0.56 17.79 -9.75
CA TYR A 353 -0.59 17.08 -9.20
C TYR A 353 -1.77 18.02 -8.91
N MET A 354 -2.97 17.41 -8.84
CA MET A 354 -4.25 18.09 -8.63
C MET A 354 -4.70 17.98 -7.18
#